data_4518096e72de252a7dfd231870362bda
#
_entry.id   4518096e72de252a7dfd231870362bda
#
_cell.length_a   1.000
_cell.length_b   1.000
_cell.length_c   1.000
_cell.angle_alpha   90.00
_cell.angle_beta   90.00
_cell.angle_gamma   90.00
#
_symmetry.space_group_name_H-M   'P 1'
#
loop_
_entity.id
_entity.type
_entity.pdbx_description
1 polymer ?
#
loop_
_entity_poly.entity_id
_entity_poly.type
_entity_poly.pdbx_seq_one_letter_code
_entity_poly.pdbx_strand_id
1 'polypeptide(L)'
;MDPEGFLTVGGFRIYYRTEGAPARGTMLGLHGGPGGSYDYLTPLFDLAKSGYRVVLYDQTGGGKSQRLKDQALYTVERYVEEVEGVRRALGLGKVHLFGHSWGGMLAQAYALKYQANIRSLILSGTTSSIPMLMEEVQKVFETLPADVRKAVTKYESEGDFQNPEYLAAVEKFNHLHQAVIDPWPETLKYAFDNFSFPVVNTMFGSHVVAVSGNMRYWDVTDRLGSLKVPCLVICGDRDFLTPRLHELLHKKIKRSKLVVMKGVSHGSMWDARDAYVSHLASFLNSL
;
A
#
# COMPACT_ATOMS: atom_id res chain seq x y z
N MET A 1 21.62 -13.41 -4.96
CA MET A 1 20.87 -12.60 -3.96
C MET A 1 20.32 -13.57 -2.93
N ASP A 2 20.60 -13.32 -1.67
CA ASP A 2 20.08 -14.14 -0.58
C ASP A 2 18.56 -13.99 -0.50
N PRO A 3 17.82 -15.03 -0.07
CA PRO A 3 16.37 -15.04 -0.04
C PRO A 3 15.80 -13.98 0.92
N GLU A 4 16.56 -13.59 1.93
CA GLU A 4 16.23 -12.48 2.85
C GLU A 4 17.50 -11.90 3.46
N GLY A 5 17.42 -10.68 3.99
CA GLY A 5 18.58 -10.04 4.62
C GLY A 5 18.36 -8.57 4.91
N PHE A 6 19.47 -7.90 5.21
CA PHE A 6 19.48 -6.47 5.47
C PHE A 6 20.37 -5.74 4.47
N LEU A 7 19.92 -4.56 4.08
CA LEU A 7 20.64 -3.59 3.26
C LEU A 7 20.94 -2.33 4.07
N THR A 8 21.95 -1.59 3.67
CA THR A 8 22.14 -0.20 4.12
C THR A 8 21.75 0.74 2.98
N VAL A 9 20.70 1.53 3.19
CA VAL A 9 20.19 2.49 2.22
C VAL A 9 20.06 3.84 2.90
N GLY A 10 20.73 4.87 2.37
CA GLY A 10 20.71 6.21 2.95
C GLY A 10 21.20 6.27 4.42
N GLY A 11 22.05 5.33 4.83
CA GLY A 11 22.53 5.18 6.19
C GLY A 11 21.61 4.39 7.13
N PHE A 12 20.48 3.88 6.64
CA PHE A 12 19.50 3.11 7.44
C PHE A 12 19.51 1.64 7.05
N ARG A 13 19.29 0.77 8.05
CA ARG A 13 19.20 -0.68 7.87
C ARG A 13 17.80 -1.06 7.44
N ILE A 14 17.68 -1.66 6.23
CA ILE A 14 16.43 -2.06 5.57
C ILE A 14 16.38 -3.57 5.45
N TYR A 15 15.32 -4.20 5.94
CA TYR A 15 15.08 -5.63 5.76
C TYR A 15 14.37 -5.90 4.43
N TYR A 16 14.76 -6.95 3.72
CA TYR A 16 14.09 -7.44 2.52
C TYR A 16 13.93 -8.95 2.52
N ARG A 17 12.95 -9.42 1.76
CA ARG A 17 12.74 -10.82 1.41
C ARG A 17 12.47 -10.95 -0.09
N THR A 18 12.96 -12.04 -0.70
CA THR A 18 12.77 -12.31 -2.13
C THR A 18 12.45 -13.77 -2.39
N GLU A 19 11.57 -14.00 -3.36
CA GLU A 19 11.25 -15.32 -3.87
C GLU A 19 11.25 -15.35 -5.40
N GLY A 20 11.53 -16.51 -5.98
CA GLY A 20 11.57 -16.73 -7.41
C GLY A 20 12.84 -16.30 -8.12
N ALA A 21 12.88 -16.54 -9.43
CA ALA A 21 13.97 -16.18 -10.33
C ALA A 21 13.48 -15.15 -11.37
N PRO A 22 14.34 -14.24 -11.85
CA PRO A 22 13.92 -13.15 -12.73
C PRO A 22 13.85 -13.57 -14.22
N ALA A 23 13.35 -14.77 -14.52
CA ALA A 23 13.26 -15.26 -15.90
C ALA A 23 12.42 -14.31 -16.80
N ARG A 24 11.38 -13.69 -16.25
CA ARG A 24 10.55 -12.70 -16.93
C ARG A 24 10.71 -11.26 -16.38
N GLY A 25 11.44 -11.11 -15.29
CA GLY A 25 11.68 -9.82 -14.66
C GLY A 25 11.55 -9.87 -13.14
N THR A 26 11.72 -8.70 -12.53
CA THR A 26 11.63 -8.54 -11.06
C THR A 26 10.50 -7.59 -10.72
N MET A 27 9.63 -7.99 -9.79
CA MET A 27 8.67 -7.12 -9.11
C MET A 27 9.30 -6.59 -7.82
N LEU A 28 9.24 -5.29 -7.62
CA LEU A 28 9.56 -4.64 -6.34
C LEU A 28 8.24 -4.18 -5.72
N GLY A 29 7.90 -4.73 -4.54
CA GLY A 29 6.65 -4.46 -3.84
C GLY A 29 6.81 -3.48 -2.69
N LEU A 30 5.91 -2.49 -2.64
CA LEU A 30 5.82 -1.45 -1.62
C LEU A 30 4.56 -1.68 -0.77
N HIS A 31 4.75 -1.94 0.52
CA HIS A 31 3.65 -2.16 1.45
C HIS A 31 2.94 -0.86 1.84
N GLY A 32 1.72 -1.01 2.35
CA GLY A 32 0.88 0.05 2.86
C GLY A 32 1.20 0.49 4.30
N GLY A 33 0.32 1.22 4.85
CA GLY A 33 0.40 1.90 6.13
C GLY A 33 0.15 3.38 5.94
N PRO A 34 1.17 4.26 6.08
CA PRO A 34 2.61 4.03 6.30
C PRO A 34 2.93 3.36 7.64
N GLY A 35 4.12 2.79 7.78
CA GLY A 35 4.57 2.14 9.02
C GLY A 35 4.11 0.68 9.18
N GLY A 36 3.53 0.06 8.16
CA GLY A 36 3.26 -1.37 8.10
C GLY A 36 4.52 -2.20 7.86
N SER A 37 4.31 -3.47 7.49
CA SER A 37 5.38 -4.39 7.07
C SER A 37 5.01 -5.08 5.77
N TYR A 38 5.98 -5.74 5.13
CA TYR A 38 5.75 -6.49 3.89
C TYR A 38 4.90 -7.76 4.11
N ASP A 39 4.76 -8.24 5.34
CA ASP A 39 4.21 -9.57 5.66
C ASP A 39 2.84 -9.82 5.02
N TYR A 40 1.97 -8.84 4.99
CA TYR A 40 0.66 -8.99 4.37
C TYR A 40 0.69 -8.99 2.83
N LEU A 41 1.84 -8.66 2.20
CA LEU A 41 2.02 -8.75 0.75
C LEU A 41 2.55 -10.12 0.29
N THR A 42 2.74 -11.08 1.20
CA THR A 42 3.27 -12.42 0.88
C THR A 42 2.49 -13.19 -0.19
N PRO A 43 1.19 -12.99 -0.44
CA PRO A 43 0.53 -13.57 -1.61
C PRO A 43 1.16 -13.22 -2.96
N LEU A 44 1.90 -12.11 -3.06
CA LEU A 44 2.62 -11.73 -4.29
C LEU A 44 3.74 -12.72 -4.66
N PHE A 45 4.27 -13.47 -3.69
CA PHE A 45 5.27 -14.50 -3.94
C PHE A 45 4.76 -15.61 -4.86
N ASP A 46 3.44 -15.79 -5.01
CA ASP A 46 2.87 -16.73 -5.98
C ASP A 46 3.25 -16.40 -7.43
N LEU A 47 3.61 -15.15 -7.75
CA LEU A 47 4.13 -14.75 -9.06
C LEU A 47 5.47 -15.41 -9.40
N ALA A 48 6.19 -15.94 -8.40
CA ALA A 48 7.39 -16.74 -8.62
C ALA A 48 7.11 -17.97 -9.50
N LYS A 49 5.92 -18.59 -9.36
CA LYS A 49 5.45 -19.71 -10.20
C LYS A 49 5.30 -19.31 -11.68
N SER A 50 5.13 -18.02 -11.94
CA SER A 50 5.04 -17.45 -13.30
C SER A 50 6.36 -16.91 -13.84
N GLY A 51 7.50 -17.19 -13.18
CA GLY A 51 8.84 -16.83 -13.62
C GLY A 51 9.27 -15.39 -13.26
N TYR A 52 8.60 -14.75 -12.32
CA TYR A 52 9.00 -13.46 -11.78
C TYR A 52 9.76 -13.61 -10.47
N ARG A 53 10.81 -12.80 -10.29
CA ARG A 53 11.36 -12.58 -8.95
C ARG A 53 10.48 -11.52 -8.26
N VAL A 54 10.04 -11.81 -7.05
CA VAL A 54 9.34 -10.85 -6.20
C VAL A 54 10.27 -10.44 -5.07
N VAL A 55 10.47 -9.14 -4.91
CA VAL A 55 11.23 -8.53 -3.82
C VAL A 55 10.26 -7.67 -3.00
N LEU A 56 10.11 -8.00 -1.74
CA LEU A 56 9.37 -7.23 -0.75
C LEU A 56 10.35 -6.71 0.29
N TYR A 57 10.14 -5.53 0.82
CA TYR A 57 10.98 -4.99 1.88
C TYR A 57 10.16 -4.20 2.88
N ASP A 58 10.64 -4.12 4.11
CA ASP A 58 10.08 -3.25 5.12
C ASP A 58 10.62 -1.84 4.95
N GLN A 59 9.75 -0.88 4.73
CA GLN A 59 10.14 0.53 4.68
C GLN A 59 10.69 0.97 6.04
N THR A 60 11.64 1.91 6.05
CA THR A 60 12.19 2.46 7.31
C THR A 60 11.08 2.89 8.25
N GLY A 61 11.19 2.47 9.51
CA GLY A 61 10.18 2.72 10.53
C GLY A 61 9.17 1.58 10.69
N GLY A 62 9.00 0.70 9.70
CA GLY A 62 8.10 -0.46 9.72
C GLY A 62 8.82 -1.81 9.88
N GLY A 63 8.08 -2.86 10.17
CA GLY A 63 8.55 -4.24 10.23
C GLY A 63 9.88 -4.46 10.95
N LYS A 64 10.81 -5.16 10.31
CA LYS A 64 12.17 -5.44 10.81
C LYS A 64 13.19 -4.35 10.45
N SER A 65 12.79 -3.35 9.65
CA SER A 65 13.67 -2.23 9.28
C SER A 65 13.89 -1.27 10.43
N GLN A 66 14.94 -0.47 10.30
CA GLN A 66 15.36 0.46 11.35
C GLN A 66 14.26 1.48 11.67
N ARG A 67 13.96 1.68 12.95
CA ARG A 67 13.16 2.78 13.48
C ARG A 67 14.00 4.05 13.54
N LEU A 68 13.43 5.19 13.13
CA LEU A 68 14.14 6.47 13.20
C LEU A 68 13.90 7.16 14.55
N LYS A 69 14.96 7.77 15.10
CA LYS A 69 14.84 8.63 16.29
C LYS A 69 14.18 9.97 15.94
N ASP A 70 14.55 10.53 14.79
CA ASP A 70 13.98 11.77 14.27
C ASP A 70 12.77 11.43 13.37
N GLN A 71 11.58 11.65 13.88
CA GLN A 71 10.34 11.37 13.16
C GLN A 71 10.08 12.34 12.00
N ALA A 72 10.71 13.54 12.00
CA ALA A 72 10.60 14.48 10.89
C ALA A 72 11.18 13.92 9.58
N LEU A 73 11.96 12.85 9.65
CA LEU A 73 12.48 12.14 8.49
C LEU A 73 11.44 11.22 7.80
N TYR A 74 10.28 10.99 8.39
CA TYR A 74 9.21 10.23 7.72
C TYR A 74 8.48 11.11 6.71
N THR A 75 9.04 11.22 5.50
CA THR A 75 8.51 12.03 4.38
C THR A 75 8.43 11.23 3.10
N VAL A 76 7.53 11.62 2.20
CA VAL A 76 7.37 10.98 0.87
C VAL A 76 8.69 11.01 0.10
N GLU A 77 9.36 12.16 0.10
CA GLU A 77 10.60 12.38 -0.64
C GLU A 77 11.70 11.42 -0.19
N ARG A 78 11.87 11.23 1.12
CA ARG A 78 12.85 10.30 1.64
C ARG A 78 12.51 8.84 1.30
N TYR A 79 11.24 8.46 1.39
CA TYR A 79 10.82 7.11 0.99
C TYR A 79 11.00 6.87 -0.51
N VAL A 80 10.83 7.88 -1.36
CA VAL A 80 11.14 7.78 -2.80
C VAL A 80 12.63 7.46 -3.02
N GLU A 81 13.53 8.13 -2.29
CA GLU A 81 14.97 7.84 -2.34
C GLU A 81 15.30 6.45 -1.76
N GLU A 82 14.56 6.01 -0.75
CA GLU A 82 14.71 4.66 -0.19
C GLU A 82 14.35 3.59 -1.22
N VAL A 83 13.25 3.73 -1.96
CA VAL A 83 12.89 2.80 -3.06
C VAL A 83 14.01 2.70 -4.10
N GLU A 84 14.57 3.84 -4.52
CA GLU A 84 15.69 3.86 -5.47
C GLU A 84 16.94 3.22 -4.87
N GLY A 85 17.23 3.51 -3.61
CA GLY A 85 18.33 2.92 -2.87
C GLY A 85 18.22 1.39 -2.76
N VAL A 86 17.06 0.86 -2.41
CA VAL A 86 16.80 -0.60 -2.36
C VAL A 86 16.96 -1.21 -3.75
N ARG A 87 16.37 -0.62 -4.80
CA ARG A 87 16.51 -1.09 -6.17
C ARG A 87 17.98 -1.19 -6.60
N ARG A 88 18.78 -0.17 -6.29
CA ARG A 88 20.21 -0.13 -6.63
C ARG A 88 21.05 -1.10 -5.80
N ALA A 89 20.83 -1.15 -4.49
CA ALA A 89 21.59 -2.01 -3.58
C ALA A 89 21.40 -3.50 -3.92
N LEU A 90 20.21 -3.90 -4.41
CA LEU A 90 19.92 -5.24 -4.86
C LEU A 90 20.22 -5.48 -6.35
N GLY A 91 20.72 -4.49 -7.10
CA GLY A 91 21.05 -4.64 -8.50
C GLY A 91 19.88 -5.03 -9.41
N LEU A 92 18.65 -4.54 -9.09
CA LEU A 92 17.43 -5.04 -9.75
C LEU A 92 17.25 -4.57 -11.21
N GLY A 93 18.04 -3.62 -11.69
CA GLY A 93 17.80 -3.03 -13.01
C GLY A 93 16.46 -2.31 -13.10
N LYS A 94 15.74 -2.44 -14.22
CA LYS A 94 14.35 -1.95 -14.34
C LYS A 94 13.40 -2.98 -13.72
N VAL A 95 12.48 -2.51 -12.88
CA VAL A 95 11.54 -3.36 -12.14
C VAL A 95 10.09 -3.16 -12.59
N HIS A 96 9.23 -4.15 -12.37
CA HIS A 96 7.80 -3.96 -12.26
C HIS A 96 7.53 -3.45 -10.85
N LEU A 97 7.10 -2.19 -10.72
CA LEU A 97 6.87 -1.58 -9.41
C LEU A 97 5.43 -1.82 -8.98
N PHE A 98 5.26 -2.49 -7.85
CA PHE A 98 3.97 -2.71 -7.21
C PHE A 98 3.85 -1.84 -5.97
N GLY A 99 2.70 -1.20 -5.78
CA GLY A 99 2.39 -0.49 -4.54
C GLY A 99 0.95 -0.70 -4.11
N HIS A 100 0.77 -1.06 -2.84
CA HIS A 100 -0.55 -1.21 -2.23
C HIS A 100 -0.80 -0.10 -1.20
N SER A 101 -2.00 0.50 -1.22
CA SER A 101 -2.41 1.51 -0.25
C SER A 101 -1.43 2.70 -0.25
N TRP A 102 -0.87 3.10 0.90
CA TRP A 102 0.24 4.04 0.98
C TRP A 102 1.40 3.68 0.04
N GLY A 103 1.76 2.39 -0.06
CA GLY A 103 2.78 1.93 -1.02
C GLY A 103 2.44 2.27 -2.47
N GLY A 104 1.16 2.36 -2.83
CA GLY A 104 0.69 2.83 -4.13
C GLY A 104 0.88 4.35 -4.32
N MET A 105 0.69 5.14 -3.27
CA MET A 105 1.01 6.57 -3.28
C MET A 105 2.52 6.78 -3.47
N LEU A 106 3.33 6.02 -2.72
CA LEU A 106 4.79 6.02 -2.84
C LEU A 106 5.26 5.58 -4.23
N ALA A 107 4.62 4.54 -4.80
CA ALA A 107 4.93 4.07 -6.16
C ALA A 107 4.64 5.13 -7.21
N GLN A 108 3.57 5.91 -7.07
CA GLN A 108 3.27 7.05 -7.94
C GLN A 108 4.33 8.15 -7.81
N ALA A 109 4.68 8.54 -6.58
CA ALA A 109 5.72 9.56 -6.33
C ALA A 109 7.08 9.11 -6.91
N TYR A 110 7.45 7.85 -6.71
CA TYR A 110 8.65 7.26 -7.30
C TYR A 110 8.60 7.26 -8.83
N ALA A 111 7.50 6.82 -9.43
CA ALA A 111 7.33 6.77 -10.87
C ALA A 111 7.43 8.16 -11.52
N LEU A 112 6.88 9.19 -10.89
CA LEU A 112 6.98 10.57 -11.37
C LEU A 112 8.42 11.11 -11.37
N LYS A 113 9.31 10.57 -10.54
CA LYS A 113 10.73 10.95 -10.48
C LYS A 113 11.62 10.00 -11.27
N TYR A 114 11.36 8.69 -11.21
CA TYR A 114 12.26 7.63 -11.67
C TYR A 114 11.60 6.67 -12.69
N GLN A 115 10.64 7.11 -13.52
CA GLN A 115 9.94 6.21 -14.45
C GLN A 115 10.85 5.48 -15.43
N ALA A 116 12.06 6.00 -15.72
CA ALA A 116 13.05 5.32 -16.55
C ALA A 116 13.54 3.99 -15.94
N ASN A 117 13.40 3.81 -14.63
CA ASN A 117 13.85 2.65 -13.86
C ASN A 117 12.74 1.60 -13.66
N ILE A 118 11.53 1.84 -14.19
CA ILE A 118 10.42 0.89 -14.09
C ILE A 118 10.00 0.37 -15.47
N ARG A 119 9.57 -0.89 -15.53
CA ARG A 119 8.99 -1.54 -16.70
C ARG A 119 7.49 -1.34 -16.77
N SER A 120 6.84 -1.47 -15.63
CA SER A 120 5.40 -1.23 -15.44
C SER A 120 5.10 -0.82 -14.01
N LEU A 121 3.93 -0.21 -13.81
CA LEU A 121 3.43 0.23 -12.53
C LEU A 121 2.16 -0.54 -12.18
N ILE A 122 2.04 -1.03 -10.96
CA ILE A 122 0.83 -1.69 -10.44
C ILE A 122 0.40 -0.94 -9.19
N LEU A 123 -0.79 -0.36 -9.27
CA LEU A 123 -1.41 0.45 -8.22
C LEU A 123 -2.62 -0.31 -7.66
N SER A 124 -2.50 -0.79 -6.45
CA SER A 124 -3.52 -1.61 -5.78
C SER A 124 -4.08 -0.90 -4.56
N GLY A 125 -5.42 -0.80 -4.47
CA GLY A 125 -6.09 -0.21 -3.31
C GLY A 125 -5.49 1.15 -2.91
N THR A 126 -5.39 2.13 -3.82
CA THR A 126 -4.65 3.38 -3.57
C THR A 126 -5.34 4.61 -4.17
N THR A 127 -4.78 5.78 -3.89
CA THR A 127 -5.25 7.07 -4.41
C THR A 127 -4.07 7.92 -4.90
N SER A 128 -4.38 8.96 -5.67
CA SER A 128 -3.43 10.02 -6.05
C SER A 128 -3.56 11.31 -5.22
N SER A 129 -4.55 11.39 -4.33
CA SER A 129 -4.88 12.60 -3.58
C SER A 129 -5.43 12.25 -2.20
N ILE A 130 -4.82 12.77 -1.14
CA ILE A 130 -5.32 12.63 0.23
C ILE A 130 -6.62 13.43 0.44
N PRO A 131 -6.77 14.69 -0.03
CA PRO A 131 -8.05 15.38 0.05
C PRO A 131 -9.21 14.58 -0.54
N MET A 132 -9.05 13.98 -1.74
CA MET A 132 -10.09 13.15 -2.36
C MET A 132 -10.32 11.84 -1.61
N LEU A 133 -9.26 11.25 -1.04
CA LEU A 133 -9.40 10.08 -0.17
C LEU A 133 -10.30 10.40 1.02
N MET A 134 -10.10 11.55 1.67
CA MET A 134 -10.92 11.94 2.84
C MET A 134 -12.39 12.12 2.49
N GLU A 135 -12.69 12.69 1.31
CA GLU A 135 -14.08 12.78 0.82
C GLU A 135 -14.73 11.39 0.65
N GLU A 136 -13.99 10.43 0.10
CA GLU A 136 -14.51 9.06 -0.13
C GLU A 136 -14.59 8.27 1.18
N VAL A 137 -13.60 8.36 2.06
CA VAL A 137 -13.64 7.72 3.39
C VAL A 137 -14.82 8.22 4.21
N GLN A 138 -15.12 9.53 4.15
CA GLN A 138 -16.30 10.10 4.83
C GLN A 138 -17.60 9.48 4.31
N LYS A 139 -17.74 9.30 2.99
CA LYS A 139 -18.92 8.64 2.41
C LYS A 139 -19.04 7.17 2.86
N VAL A 140 -17.93 6.44 2.87
CA VAL A 140 -17.91 5.06 3.38
C VAL A 140 -18.28 5.03 4.86
N PHE A 141 -17.74 5.95 5.67
CA PHE A 141 -18.06 6.07 7.08
C PHE A 141 -19.57 6.30 7.32
N GLU A 142 -20.21 7.12 6.49
CA GLU A 142 -21.67 7.38 6.58
C GLU A 142 -22.53 6.14 6.31
N THR A 143 -22.00 5.13 5.60
CA THR A 143 -22.71 3.85 5.34
C THR A 143 -22.59 2.85 6.50
N LEU A 144 -21.67 3.07 7.45
CA LEU A 144 -21.46 2.16 8.57
C LEU A 144 -22.66 2.10 9.51
N PRO A 145 -22.83 1.01 10.28
CA PRO A 145 -23.84 0.93 11.32
C PRO A 145 -23.76 2.11 12.31
N ALA A 146 -24.91 2.55 12.80
CA ALA A 146 -25.01 3.76 13.63
C ALA A 146 -24.21 3.65 14.94
N ASP A 147 -24.13 2.46 15.52
CA ASP A 147 -23.31 2.15 16.71
C ASP A 147 -21.83 2.35 16.43
N VAL A 148 -21.32 1.86 15.29
CA VAL A 148 -19.93 2.04 14.84
C VAL A 148 -19.60 3.52 14.66
N ARG A 149 -20.45 4.26 13.94
CA ARG A 149 -20.24 5.70 13.71
C ARG A 149 -20.21 6.50 15.01
N LYS A 150 -21.13 6.20 15.94
CA LYS A 150 -21.17 6.85 17.24
C LYS A 150 -19.92 6.60 18.07
N ALA A 151 -19.46 5.34 18.13
CA ALA A 151 -18.26 4.98 18.88
C ALA A 151 -17.02 5.68 18.30
N VAL A 152 -16.80 5.60 17.00
CA VAL A 152 -15.65 6.25 16.33
C VAL A 152 -15.69 7.75 16.58
N THR A 153 -16.81 8.44 16.30
CA THR A 153 -16.93 9.91 16.48
C THR A 153 -16.67 10.33 17.92
N LYS A 154 -17.25 9.61 18.91
CA LYS A 154 -17.09 9.93 20.32
C LYS A 154 -15.63 9.81 20.76
N TYR A 155 -15.05 8.65 20.60
CA TYR A 155 -13.74 8.35 21.17
C TYR A 155 -12.58 9.02 20.41
N GLU A 156 -12.73 9.28 19.11
CA GLU A 156 -11.76 10.13 18.38
C GLU A 156 -11.81 11.59 18.89
N SER A 157 -12.99 12.13 19.19
CA SER A 157 -13.11 13.48 19.75
C SER A 157 -12.55 13.60 21.17
N GLU A 158 -12.58 12.51 21.93
CA GLU A 158 -12.04 12.40 23.30
C GLU A 158 -10.55 12.04 23.31
N GLY A 159 -9.98 11.59 22.15
CA GLY A 159 -8.62 11.07 22.06
C GLY A 159 -8.42 9.72 22.76
N ASP A 160 -9.51 8.99 23.04
CA ASP A 160 -9.52 7.69 23.74
C ASP A 160 -9.49 6.52 22.73
N PHE A 161 -8.38 6.36 22.04
CA PHE A 161 -8.16 5.32 21.02
C PHE A 161 -7.97 3.91 21.59
N GLN A 162 -7.93 3.75 22.93
CA GLN A 162 -7.82 2.45 23.60
C GLN A 162 -9.13 1.96 24.22
N ASN A 163 -10.21 2.74 24.04
CA ASN A 163 -11.51 2.34 24.54
C ASN A 163 -12.01 1.05 23.89
N PRO A 164 -12.51 0.07 24.66
CA PRO A 164 -12.99 -1.19 24.10
C PRO A 164 -14.10 -1.04 23.04
N GLU A 165 -15.01 -0.06 23.21
CA GLU A 165 -16.06 0.20 22.22
C GLU A 165 -15.48 0.79 20.91
N TYR A 166 -14.44 1.65 21.03
CA TYR A 166 -13.73 2.14 19.86
C TYR A 166 -13.02 1.04 19.12
N LEU A 167 -12.28 0.21 19.82
CA LEU A 167 -11.55 -0.91 19.22
C LEU A 167 -12.51 -1.90 18.54
N ALA A 168 -13.65 -2.22 19.15
CA ALA A 168 -14.67 -3.06 18.53
C ALA A 168 -15.28 -2.42 17.28
N ALA A 169 -15.47 -1.09 17.28
CA ALA A 169 -15.97 -0.37 16.11
C ALA A 169 -14.94 -0.37 14.94
N VAL A 170 -13.65 -0.19 15.26
CA VAL A 170 -12.55 -0.27 14.27
C VAL A 170 -12.42 -1.70 13.72
N GLU A 171 -12.53 -2.72 14.57
CA GLU A 171 -12.52 -4.12 14.14
C GLU A 171 -13.66 -4.39 13.15
N LYS A 172 -14.87 -3.92 13.45
CA LYS A 172 -16.03 -4.07 12.56
C LYS A 172 -15.82 -3.36 11.22
N PHE A 173 -15.23 -2.15 11.22
CA PHE A 173 -14.82 -1.47 9.98
C PHE A 173 -13.81 -2.30 9.20
N ASN A 174 -12.80 -2.85 9.86
CA ASN A 174 -11.76 -3.65 9.23
C ASN A 174 -12.33 -4.91 8.55
N HIS A 175 -13.26 -5.63 9.18
CA HIS A 175 -13.94 -6.79 8.57
C HIS A 175 -14.84 -6.42 7.38
N LEU A 176 -15.36 -5.19 7.31
CA LEU A 176 -16.19 -4.74 6.20
C LEU A 176 -15.38 -4.26 5.00
N HIS A 177 -14.26 -3.56 5.26
CA HIS A 177 -13.58 -2.77 4.24
C HIS A 177 -12.08 -3.02 4.12
N GLN A 178 -11.41 -3.52 5.17
CA GLN A 178 -9.96 -3.77 5.15
C GLN A 178 -9.62 -5.17 4.63
N ALA A 179 -10.25 -6.23 5.19
CA ALA A 179 -10.18 -7.59 4.68
C ALA A 179 -11.43 -8.37 5.12
N VAL A 180 -12.20 -8.86 4.14
CA VAL A 180 -13.45 -9.61 4.40
C VAL A 180 -13.23 -11.10 4.65
N ILE A 181 -12.02 -11.61 4.40
CA ILE A 181 -11.66 -12.98 4.76
C ILE A 181 -11.75 -13.19 6.27
N ASP A 182 -12.35 -14.29 6.70
CA ASP A 182 -12.49 -14.65 8.11
C ASP A 182 -12.20 -16.15 8.30
N PRO A 183 -11.32 -16.58 9.23
CA PRO A 183 -10.44 -15.72 10.05
C PRO A 183 -9.31 -15.06 9.24
N TRP A 184 -8.82 -13.92 9.72
CA TRP A 184 -7.64 -13.31 9.12
C TRP A 184 -6.42 -14.22 9.23
N PRO A 185 -5.65 -14.44 8.15
CA PRO A 185 -4.41 -15.20 8.19
C PRO A 185 -3.39 -14.57 9.15
N GLU A 186 -2.55 -15.41 9.77
CA GLU A 186 -1.57 -14.97 10.79
C GLU A 186 -0.62 -13.87 10.27
N THR A 187 -0.20 -13.94 9.00
CA THR A 187 0.66 -12.92 8.39
C THR A 187 -0.04 -11.57 8.22
N LEU A 188 -1.34 -11.58 7.96
CA LEU A 188 -2.16 -10.35 7.89
C LEU A 188 -2.33 -9.77 9.30
N LYS A 189 -2.70 -10.59 10.28
CA LYS A 189 -2.80 -10.17 11.70
C LYS A 189 -1.49 -9.60 12.19
N TYR A 190 -0.38 -10.32 11.97
CA TYR A 190 0.95 -9.86 12.37
C TYR A 190 1.27 -8.46 11.82
N ALA A 191 0.98 -8.22 10.53
CA ALA A 191 1.24 -6.93 9.91
C ALA A 191 0.41 -5.80 10.57
N PHE A 192 -0.84 -6.08 10.97
CA PHE A 192 -1.70 -5.11 11.64
C PHE A 192 -1.29 -4.87 13.09
N ASP A 193 -0.96 -5.94 13.85
CA ASP A 193 -0.57 -5.85 15.26
C ASP A 193 0.78 -5.13 15.45
N ASN A 194 1.61 -5.06 14.40
CA ASN A 194 2.95 -4.50 14.44
C ASN A 194 3.12 -3.17 13.67
N PHE A 195 2.03 -2.44 13.44
CA PHE A 195 2.10 -1.10 12.85
C PHE A 195 2.96 -0.15 13.68
N SER A 196 3.76 0.64 12.99
CA SER A 196 4.59 1.68 13.61
C SER A 196 3.80 2.98 13.79
N PHE A 197 3.17 3.15 14.95
CA PHE A 197 2.43 4.38 15.27
C PHE A 197 3.24 5.67 15.10
N PRO A 198 4.57 5.74 15.42
CA PRO A 198 5.36 6.94 15.13
C PRO A 198 5.34 7.34 13.65
N VAL A 199 5.39 6.38 12.74
CA VAL A 199 5.29 6.64 11.29
C VAL A 199 3.88 7.07 10.91
N VAL A 200 2.86 6.31 11.35
CA VAL A 200 1.45 6.61 11.08
C VAL A 200 1.11 8.02 11.55
N ASN A 201 1.40 8.33 12.82
CA ASN A 201 1.06 9.62 13.41
C ASN A 201 1.76 10.80 12.73
N THR A 202 3.01 10.62 12.31
CA THR A 202 3.76 11.67 11.60
C THR A 202 3.17 11.92 10.21
N MET A 203 2.83 10.88 9.48
CA MET A 203 2.46 10.99 8.07
C MET A 203 0.95 11.15 7.87
N PHE A 204 0.13 10.38 8.59
CA PHE A 204 -1.33 10.37 8.44
C PHE A 204 -2.05 11.02 9.62
N GLY A 205 -1.56 10.83 10.85
CA GLY A 205 -2.26 11.19 12.08
C GLY A 205 -2.94 9.98 12.73
N SER A 206 -3.64 10.22 13.84
CA SER A 206 -4.19 9.15 14.69
C SER A 206 -5.65 8.80 14.39
N HIS A 207 -6.33 9.53 13.51
CA HIS A 207 -7.76 9.36 13.24
C HIS A 207 -8.01 8.40 12.08
N VAL A 208 -9.08 7.61 12.16
CA VAL A 208 -9.50 6.69 11.08
C VAL A 208 -10.06 7.47 9.89
N VAL A 209 -10.81 8.54 10.17
CA VAL A 209 -11.55 9.30 9.15
C VAL A 209 -10.92 10.66 8.80
N ALA A 210 -9.72 10.96 9.30
CA ALA A 210 -9.05 12.23 9.03
C ALA A 210 -7.53 12.09 8.94
N VAL A 211 -6.92 12.62 7.88
CA VAL A 211 -5.47 12.72 7.75
C VAL A 211 -5.02 14.10 8.23
N SER A 212 -4.31 14.13 9.36
CA SER A 212 -3.79 15.35 9.99
C SER A 212 -2.26 15.48 9.91
N GLY A 213 -1.55 14.41 9.52
CA GLY A 213 -0.11 14.37 9.38
C GLY A 213 0.45 15.16 8.19
N ASN A 214 1.74 14.96 7.90
CA ASN A 214 2.41 15.70 6.82
C ASN A 214 1.90 15.36 5.42
N MET A 215 1.15 14.27 5.27
CA MET A 215 0.50 13.85 4.02
C MET A 215 -0.84 14.57 3.72
N ARG A 216 -1.39 15.33 4.66
CA ARG A 216 -2.77 15.87 4.57
C ARG A 216 -3.12 16.61 3.27
N TYR A 217 -2.14 17.18 2.59
CA TYR A 217 -2.33 17.91 1.33
C TYR A 217 -1.63 17.25 0.14
N TRP A 218 -1.13 16.01 0.33
CA TRP A 218 -0.46 15.30 -0.75
C TRP A 218 -1.42 15.02 -1.90
N ASP A 219 -1.07 15.49 -3.08
CA ASP A 219 -1.81 15.30 -4.32
C ASP A 219 -0.85 15.30 -5.52
N VAL A 220 -0.90 14.25 -6.32
CA VAL A 220 -0.10 14.12 -7.55
C VAL A 220 -0.97 13.92 -8.79
N THR A 221 -2.29 14.05 -8.64
CA THR A 221 -3.31 13.71 -9.65
C THR A 221 -3.03 14.35 -11.00
N ASP A 222 -2.71 15.64 -11.03
CA ASP A 222 -2.49 16.35 -12.30
C ASP A 222 -1.16 16.01 -12.96
N ARG A 223 -0.23 15.40 -12.23
CA ARG A 223 1.07 14.98 -12.74
C ARG A 223 1.04 13.60 -13.39
N LEU A 224 0.03 12.77 -13.10
CA LEU A 224 -0.06 11.36 -13.56
C LEU A 224 -0.11 11.22 -15.07
N GLY A 225 -0.61 12.24 -15.78
CA GLY A 225 -0.61 12.28 -17.26
C GLY A 225 0.79 12.22 -17.91
N SER A 226 1.86 12.49 -17.13
CA SER A 226 3.26 12.39 -17.58
C SER A 226 3.81 10.96 -17.57
N LEU A 227 3.14 10.02 -16.91
CA LEU A 227 3.55 8.62 -16.86
C LEU A 227 3.33 7.93 -18.21
N LYS A 228 4.40 7.33 -18.74
CA LYS A 228 4.42 6.64 -20.03
C LYS A 228 4.53 5.13 -19.93
N VAL A 229 4.76 4.62 -18.72
CA VAL A 229 4.87 3.17 -18.47
C VAL A 229 3.49 2.51 -18.47
N PRO A 230 3.38 1.23 -18.89
CA PRO A 230 2.14 0.47 -18.71
C PRO A 230 1.75 0.42 -17.22
N CYS A 231 0.46 0.59 -16.94
CA CYS A 231 -0.05 0.60 -15.57
C CYS A 231 -1.23 -0.35 -15.42
N LEU A 232 -1.28 -1.08 -14.31
CA LEU A 232 -2.47 -1.75 -13.83
C LEU A 232 -2.98 -1.01 -12.59
N VAL A 233 -4.24 -0.65 -12.59
CA VAL A 233 -4.96 -0.13 -11.42
C VAL A 233 -5.94 -1.21 -11.00
N ILE A 234 -5.85 -1.68 -9.75
CA ILE A 234 -6.68 -2.79 -9.25
C ILE A 234 -7.20 -2.50 -7.85
N CYS A 235 -8.47 -2.76 -7.60
CA CYS A 235 -9.10 -2.58 -6.29
C CYS A 235 -10.27 -3.56 -6.09
N GLY A 236 -10.74 -3.68 -4.84
CA GLY A 236 -12.02 -4.30 -4.51
C GLY A 236 -13.18 -3.32 -4.61
N ASP A 237 -14.40 -3.82 -4.82
CA ASP A 237 -15.61 -2.99 -4.80
C ASP A 237 -16.10 -2.67 -3.37
N ARG A 238 -15.53 -3.35 -2.36
CA ARG A 238 -15.77 -3.08 -0.93
C ARG A 238 -14.62 -2.32 -0.25
N ASP A 239 -13.60 -1.93 -1.02
CA ASP A 239 -12.47 -1.16 -0.52
C ASP A 239 -12.93 0.21 0.00
N PHE A 240 -12.41 0.65 1.15
CA PHE A 240 -12.66 2.01 1.66
C PHE A 240 -11.97 3.09 0.82
N LEU A 241 -10.89 2.72 0.08
CA LEU A 241 -10.42 3.50 -1.05
C LEU A 241 -11.28 3.12 -2.27
N THR A 242 -12.42 3.78 -2.39
CA THR A 242 -13.50 3.38 -3.29
C THR A 242 -13.07 3.21 -4.76
N PRO A 243 -13.79 2.43 -5.57
CA PRO A 243 -13.53 2.31 -7.02
C PRO A 243 -13.43 3.66 -7.74
N ARG A 244 -14.13 4.70 -7.27
CA ARG A 244 -14.07 6.05 -7.84
C ARG A 244 -12.65 6.64 -7.84
N LEU A 245 -11.87 6.42 -6.78
CA LEU A 245 -10.48 6.85 -6.71
C LEU A 245 -9.62 6.14 -7.76
N HIS A 246 -9.90 4.86 -8.00
CA HIS A 246 -9.19 4.03 -8.98
C HIS A 246 -9.59 4.38 -10.42
N GLU A 247 -10.85 4.69 -10.66
CA GLU A 247 -11.34 5.21 -11.94
C GLU A 247 -10.65 6.54 -12.30
N LEU A 248 -10.41 7.40 -11.30
CA LEU A 248 -9.64 8.63 -11.50
C LEU A 248 -8.20 8.34 -11.89
N LEU A 249 -7.52 7.42 -11.17
CA LEU A 249 -6.16 6.98 -11.54
C LEU A 249 -6.13 6.46 -12.98
N HIS A 250 -7.08 5.60 -13.35
CA HIS A 250 -7.20 5.07 -14.70
C HIS A 250 -7.42 6.17 -15.73
N LYS A 251 -8.29 7.12 -15.46
CA LYS A 251 -8.55 8.27 -16.35
C LYS A 251 -7.33 9.16 -16.55
N LYS A 252 -6.51 9.36 -15.51
CA LYS A 252 -5.32 10.24 -15.56
C LYS A 252 -4.09 9.54 -16.14
N ILE A 253 -3.93 8.22 -16.00
CA ILE A 253 -2.78 7.47 -16.52
C ILE A 253 -3.11 6.86 -17.87
N LYS A 254 -2.62 7.47 -18.96
CA LYS A 254 -3.00 7.13 -20.36
C LYS A 254 -2.81 5.66 -20.74
N ARG A 255 -1.80 4.96 -20.19
CA ARG A 255 -1.48 3.55 -20.50
C ARG A 255 -1.89 2.61 -19.39
N SER A 256 -3.05 2.84 -18.78
CA SER A 256 -3.54 2.02 -17.69
C SER A 256 -4.66 1.07 -18.10
N LYS A 257 -4.77 -0.04 -17.36
CA LYS A 257 -5.94 -0.93 -17.31
C LYS A 257 -6.53 -0.84 -15.91
N LEU A 258 -7.85 -0.87 -15.80
CA LEU A 258 -8.55 -0.89 -14.51
C LEU A 258 -9.19 -2.26 -14.30
N VAL A 259 -9.04 -2.79 -13.10
CA VAL A 259 -9.73 -3.99 -12.60
C VAL A 259 -10.41 -3.65 -11.28
N VAL A 260 -11.74 -3.78 -11.25
CA VAL A 260 -12.53 -3.69 -10.01
C VAL A 260 -13.03 -5.09 -9.69
N MET A 261 -12.48 -5.69 -8.63
CA MET A 261 -12.80 -7.05 -8.20
C MET A 261 -14.08 -7.04 -7.35
N LYS A 262 -15.01 -7.96 -7.65
CA LYS A 262 -16.29 -8.03 -6.98
C LYS A 262 -16.24 -8.81 -5.66
N GLY A 263 -16.89 -8.26 -4.63
CA GLY A 263 -17.02 -8.89 -3.32
C GLY A 263 -15.76 -8.85 -2.46
N VAL A 264 -14.71 -8.16 -2.89
CA VAL A 264 -13.43 -8.06 -2.16
C VAL A 264 -13.19 -6.63 -1.66
N SER A 265 -12.39 -6.52 -0.62
CA SER A 265 -12.10 -5.28 0.09
C SER A 265 -10.70 -4.74 -0.21
N HIS A 266 -10.17 -3.89 0.65
CA HIS A 266 -8.81 -3.33 0.56
C HIS A 266 -7.73 -4.42 0.51
N GLY A 267 -7.86 -5.47 1.31
CA GLY A 267 -6.98 -6.64 1.31
C GLY A 267 -7.27 -7.64 0.19
N SER A 268 -7.55 -7.17 -1.03
CA SER A 268 -7.97 -7.98 -2.18
C SER A 268 -7.09 -9.21 -2.45
N MET A 269 -5.77 -9.12 -2.17
CA MET A 269 -4.81 -10.21 -2.29
C MET A 269 -5.04 -11.35 -1.28
N TRP A 270 -5.80 -11.11 -0.23
CA TRP A 270 -6.22 -12.09 0.76
C TRP A 270 -7.65 -12.58 0.53
N ASP A 271 -8.55 -11.66 0.24
CA ASP A 271 -9.97 -11.95 0.03
C ASP A 271 -10.20 -12.88 -1.17
N ALA A 272 -9.41 -12.71 -2.24
CA ALA A 272 -9.51 -13.50 -3.47
C ALA A 272 -8.12 -13.74 -4.10
N ARG A 273 -7.22 -14.40 -3.35
CA ARG A 273 -5.78 -14.57 -3.66
C ARG A 273 -5.53 -15.04 -5.09
N ASP A 274 -6.15 -16.13 -5.51
CA ASP A 274 -5.88 -16.73 -6.82
C ASP A 274 -6.32 -15.82 -7.97
N ALA A 275 -7.49 -15.20 -7.85
CA ALA A 275 -8.00 -14.26 -8.83
C ALA A 275 -7.13 -13.00 -8.89
N TYR A 276 -6.73 -12.48 -7.73
CA TYR A 276 -5.85 -11.31 -7.63
C TYR A 276 -4.51 -11.57 -8.30
N VAL A 277 -3.83 -12.66 -7.95
CA VAL A 277 -2.52 -13.04 -8.54
C VAL A 277 -2.67 -13.30 -10.05
N SER A 278 -3.78 -13.91 -10.49
CA SER A 278 -4.08 -14.14 -11.92
C SER A 278 -4.20 -12.81 -12.69
N HIS A 279 -4.86 -11.80 -12.13
CA HIS A 279 -4.92 -10.46 -12.76
C HIS A 279 -3.53 -9.84 -12.91
N LEU A 280 -2.68 -9.92 -11.87
CA LEU A 280 -1.31 -9.43 -11.92
C LEU A 280 -0.48 -10.16 -12.99
N ALA A 281 -0.51 -11.50 -12.97
CA ALA A 281 0.22 -12.32 -13.94
C ALA A 281 -0.24 -12.05 -15.38
N SER A 282 -1.55 -11.94 -15.62
CA SER A 282 -2.12 -11.61 -16.93
C SER A 282 -1.64 -10.25 -17.43
N PHE A 283 -1.63 -9.23 -16.57
CA PHE A 283 -1.10 -7.93 -16.92
C PHE A 283 0.39 -8.00 -17.25
N LEU A 284 1.20 -8.60 -16.39
CA LEU A 284 2.65 -8.69 -16.57
C LEU A 284 3.02 -9.49 -17.84
N ASN A 285 2.28 -10.54 -18.17
CA ASN A 285 2.49 -11.35 -19.37
C ASN A 285 2.05 -10.65 -20.67
N SER A 286 1.26 -9.57 -20.57
CA SER A 286 0.81 -8.77 -21.72
C SER A 286 1.79 -7.66 -22.12
N LEU A 287 2.91 -7.52 -21.41
CA LEU A 287 3.97 -6.52 -21.65
C LEU A 287 5.06 -7.08 -22.54
#